data_6835c6de3387db6557d599857270e7fe
#
_entry.id   6835c6de3387db6557d599857270e7fe
#
_cell.length_a   1.000
_cell.length_b   1.000
_cell.length_c   1.000
_cell.angle_alpha   90.00
_cell.angle_beta   90.00
_cell.angle_gamma   90.00
#
_symmetry.space_group_name_H-M   'P 1'
#
loop_
_entity.id
_entity.type
_entity.pdbx_description
1 polymer ?
#
loop_
_entity_poly.entity_id
_entity_poly.type
_entity_poly.pdbx_seq_one_letter_code
_entity_poly.pdbx_strand_id
1 'polypeptide(L)'
;MFTKMLKNIGNLPLDRAADQIAEMGFGGADLTVRPGGYVIPEEAVVKLPEAVTLLRSKGLTVPMITTSITDPEESHAEEIFRTASKCDVEYIKLGYWIYEGFGKLKEQIEKAREQLGAIYALGKKHGVTATIHTHAGAFLSADPALVFLLLKDYDPEWLGAYIDPGHMFAEIGPSGWEMGMDLLAPYIRLMAVKNYRWLRVVDEKTGEKRWKIRMAPLKEEIVPWPNVFECLRKIGFDGCVSLHSEYEDLNTAELIQRTREDLDYVKNVLRNI
;
A
#
# COMPACT_ATOMS: atom_id res chain seq x y z
N MET A 1 -10.94 3.84 -8.42
CA MET A 1 -11.00 5.11 -7.63
C MET A 1 -9.62 5.50 -7.12
N PHE A 2 -9.27 6.81 -7.11
CA PHE A 2 -7.99 7.27 -6.55
C PHE A 2 -8.12 7.68 -5.10
N THR A 3 -7.29 7.09 -4.24
CA THR A 3 -7.12 7.47 -2.84
C THR A 3 -5.74 8.07 -2.62
N LYS A 4 -5.58 8.85 -1.55
CA LYS A 4 -4.30 9.36 -1.08
C LYS A 4 -3.91 8.65 0.20
N MET A 5 -2.70 8.08 0.23
CA MET A 5 -2.11 7.56 1.46
C MET A 5 -1.82 8.72 2.42
N LEU A 6 -2.47 8.70 3.59
CA LEU A 6 -2.39 9.80 4.55
C LEU A 6 -1.09 9.87 5.34
N LYS A 7 -0.28 8.81 5.37
CA LYS A 7 1.05 8.83 6.03
C LYS A 7 1.90 10.02 5.60
N ASN A 8 1.79 10.44 4.35
CA ASN A 8 2.70 11.38 3.71
C ASN A 8 1.92 12.55 3.08
N ILE A 9 1.26 13.33 3.90
CA ILE A 9 0.66 14.61 3.52
C ILE A 9 1.17 15.76 4.40
N GLY A 10 2.43 15.66 4.80
CA GLY A 10 2.99 16.53 5.83
C GLY A 10 2.44 16.14 7.23
N ASN A 11 2.93 16.80 8.24
CA ASN A 11 2.45 16.56 9.63
C ASN A 11 1.15 17.36 9.91
N LEU A 12 0.17 17.27 8.97
CA LEU A 12 -1.09 17.98 9.11
C LEU A 12 -2.04 17.21 10.05
N PRO A 13 -2.84 17.90 10.87
CA PRO A 13 -4.01 17.28 11.52
C PRO A 13 -4.96 16.68 10.47
N LEU A 14 -5.72 15.65 10.86
CA LEU A 14 -6.55 14.88 9.93
C LEU A 14 -7.57 15.73 9.15
N ASP A 15 -8.18 16.73 9.81
CA ASP A 15 -9.13 17.66 9.19
C ASP A 15 -8.47 18.46 8.06
N ARG A 16 -7.26 18.98 8.30
CA ARG A 16 -6.48 19.72 7.30
C ARG A 16 -5.97 18.83 6.17
N ALA A 17 -5.52 17.61 6.52
CA ALA A 17 -5.14 16.62 5.53
C ALA A 17 -6.34 16.27 4.61
N ALA A 18 -7.52 16.08 5.19
CA ALA A 18 -8.75 15.81 4.46
C ALA A 18 -9.12 16.95 3.49
N ASP A 19 -9.07 18.21 3.96
CA ASP A 19 -9.31 19.37 3.09
C ASP A 19 -8.34 19.39 1.89
N GLN A 20 -7.03 19.18 2.16
CA GLN A 20 -6.02 19.20 1.10
C GLN A 20 -6.21 18.10 0.06
N ILE A 21 -6.51 16.86 0.47
CA ILE A 21 -6.69 15.77 -0.49
C ILE A 21 -7.98 15.90 -1.28
N ALA A 22 -9.04 16.45 -0.68
CA ALA A 22 -10.28 16.81 -1.41
C ALA A 22 -10.03 17.90 -2.45
N GLU A 23 -9.32 18.98 -2.09
CA GLU A 23 -8.93 20.06 -2.99
C GLU A 23 -8.02 19.59 -4.15
N MET A 24 -7.18 18.58 -3.94
CA MET A 24 -6.39 17.95 -5.00
C MET A 24 -7.22 17.08 -5.95
N GLY A 25 -8.46 16.76 -5.59
CA GLY A 25 -9.38 15.99 -6.42
C GLY A 25 -9.21 14.46 -6.28
N PHE A 26 -8.80 13.99 -5.10
CA PHE A 26 -8.90 12.58 -4.73
C PHE A 26 -10.35 12.24 -4.36
N GLY A 27 -10.76 11.00 -4.64
CA GLY A 27 -12.09 10.49 -4.26
C GLY A 27 -12.10 9.82 -2.88
N GLY A 28 -10.94 9.57 -2.30
CA GLY A 28 -10.86 8.90 -1.01
C GLY A 28 -9.50 8.99 -0.35
N ALA A 29 -9.43 8.39 0.85
CA ALA A 29 -8.23 8.32 1.68
C ALA A 29 -7.82 6.87 1.97
N ASP A 30 -6.53 6.62 1.99
CA ASP A 30 -5.89 5.44 2.56
C ASP A 30 -5.46 5.83 4.00
N LEU A 31 -6.30 5.48 4.98
CA LEU A 31 -6.15 5.93 6.36
C LEU A 31 -5.21 5.01 7.13
N THR A 32 -4.24 5.60 7.85
CA THR A 32 -3.29 4.83 8.66
C THR A 32 -3.86 4.47 10.03
N VAL A 33 -3.94 3.15 10.31
CA VAL A 33 -4.36 2.57 11.61
C VAL A 33 -3.21 1.71 12.13
N ARG A 34 -2.21 2.35 12.69
CA ARG A 34 -0.96 1.72 13.15
C ARG A 34 -0.20 2.63 14.10
N PRO A 35 0.85 2.16 14.80
CA PRO A 35 1.71 3.03 15.61
C PRO A 35 2.24 4.21 14.77
N GLY A 36 2.06 5.43 15.30
CA GLY A 36 2.42 6.68 14.61
C GLY A 36 1.53 7.06 13.42
N GLY A 37 0.39 6.37 13.22
CA GLY A 37 -0.65 6.75 12.26
C GLY A 37 -1.64 7.77 12.81
N TYR A 38 -2.63 8.16 12.00
CA TYR A 38 -3.73 9.02 12.45
C TYR A 38 -4.64 8.33 13.48
N VAL A 39 -4.71 7.01 13.44
CA VAL A 39 -5.35 6.17 14.43
C VAL A 39 -4.32 5.17 14.93
N ILE A 40 -4.16 5.06 16.25
CA ILE A 40 -3.33 4.00 16.84
C ILE A 40 -4.19 2.76 17.13
N PRO A 41 -3.61 1.55 17.10
CA PRO A 41 -4.35 0.29 17.26
C PRO A 41 -5.21 0.24 18.53
N GLU A 42 -4.68 0.73 19.66
CA GLU A 42 -5.32 0.75 20.97
C GLU A 42 -6.60 1.59 21.00
N GLU A 43 -6.69 2.59 20.14
CA GLU A 43 -7.84 3.51 20.07
C GLU A 43 -8.75 3.22 18.86
N ALA A 44 -8.45 2.20 18.07
CA ALA A 44 -9.12 1.94 16.79
C ALA A 44 -10.64 1.82 16.92
N VAL A 45 -11.15 1.20 18.00
CA VAL A 45 -12.60 1.02 18.24
C VAL A 45 -13.34 2.35 18.28
N VAL A 46 -12.72 3.41 18.82
CA VAL A 46 -13.32 4.74 18.99
C VAL A 46 -12.88 5.67 17.88
N LYS A 47 -11.58 5.73 17.62
CA LYS A 47 -10.99 6.74 16.71
C LYS A 47 -11.16 6.43 15.23
N LEU A 48 -11.25 5.17 14.84
CA LEU A 48 -11.47 4.84 13.42
C LEU A 48 -12.85 5.32 12.93
N PRO A 49 -13.98 5.08 13.63
CA PRO A 49 -15.28 5.63 13.24
C PRO A 49 -15.29 7.18 13.18
N GLU A 50 -14.64 7.84 14.16
CA GLU A 50 -14.52 9.31 14.18
C GLU A 50 -13.77 9.81 12.94
N ALA A 51 -12.62 9.21 12.63
CA ALA A 51 -11.78 9.56 11.47
C ALA A 51 -12.51 9.32 10.13
N VAL A 52 -13.20 8.18 9.99
CA VAL A 52 -13.99 7.87 8.79
C VAL A 52 -15.13 8.88 8.62
N THR A 53 -15.84 9.24 9.71
CA THR A 53 -16.90 10.25 9.68
C THR A 53 -16.37 11.60 9.25
N LEU A 54 -15.22 12.02 9.79
CA LEU A 54 -14.57 13.27 9.40
C LEU A 54 -14.22 13.27 7.90
N LEU A 55 -13.55 12.23 7.39
CA LEU A 55 -13.18 12.12 5.98
C LEU A 55 -14.41 12.15 5.07
N ARG A 56 -15.46 11.41 5.42
CA ARG A 56 -16.73 11.40 4.68
C ARG A 56 -17.43 12.76 4.69
N SER A 57 -17.35 13.53 5.77
CA SER A 57 -17.89 14.90 5.84
C SER A 57 -17.20 15.86 4.86
N LYS A 58 -15.99 15.54 4.41
CA LYS A 58 -15.21 16.26 3.38
C LYS A 58 -15.41 15.71 1.97
N GLY A 59 -16.35 14.79 1.77
CA GLY A 59 -16.63 14.16 0.48
C GLY A 59 -15.65 13.04 0.08
N LEU A 60 -14.84 12.55 1.03
CA LEU A 60 -13.86 11.49 0.79
C LEU A 60 -14.40 10.14 1.26
N THR A 61 -14.20 9.09 0.45
CA THR A 61 -14.43 7.71 0.88
C THR A 61 -13.20 7.17 1.63
N VAL A 62 -13.39 6.10 2.41
CA VAL A 62 -12.30 5.38 3.08
C VAL A 62 -12.44 3.90 2.72
N PRO A 63 -12.03 3.49 1.50
CA PRO A 63 -12.17 2.11 1.08
C PRO A 63 -11.16 1.18 1.75
N MET A 64 -10.05 1.72 2.23
CA MET A 64 -8.97 0.95 2.81
C MET A 64 -8.33 1.64 4.02
N ILE A 65 -7.76 0.81 4.89
CA ILE A 65 -6.88 1.25 5.98
C ILE A 65 -5.52 0.55 5.87
N THR A 66 -4.47 1.28 6.24
CA THR A 66 -3.09 0.76 6.31
C THR A 66 -2.74 0.44 7.75
N THR A 67 -2.48 -0.85 8.04
CA THR A 67 -2.14 -1.37 9.37
C THR A 67 -0.72 -1.92 9.43
N SER A 68 -0.31 -2.35 10.65
CA SER A 68 0.92 -3.12 10.90
C SER A 68 0.64 -4.59 11.26
N ILE A 69 -0.59 -5.06 11.17
CA ILE A 69 -0.99 -6.40 11.56
C ILE A 69 -0.24 -7.45 10.73
N THR A 70 0.49 -8.34 11.39
CA THR A 70 1.12 -9.52 10.81
C THR A 70 0.71 -10.80 11.54
N ASP A 71 0.21 -10.66 12.75
CA ASP A 71 -0.25 -11.76 13.58
C ASP A 71 -1.70 -11.48 14.04
N PRO A 72 -2.64 -12.42 13.84
CA PRO A 72 -4.02 -12.25 14.29
C PRO A 72 -4.17 -12.23 15.82
N GLU A 73 -3.18 -12.77 16.54
CA GLU A 73 -3.13 -12.74 18.02
C GLU A 73 -2.58 -11.41 18.56
N GLU A 74 -2.08 -10.53 17.70
CA GLU A 74 -1.71 -9.17 18.10
C GLU A 74 -2.90 -8.49 18.79
N SER A 75 -2.62 -7.80 19.87
CA SER A 75 -3.62 -6.99 20.54
C SER A 75 -4.29 -6.05 19.56
N HIS A 76 -5.63 -6.00 19.55
CA HIS A 76 -6.47 -5.18 18.68
C HIS A 76 -6.63 -5.64 17.23
N ALA A 77 -6.00 -6.73 16.74
CA ALA A 77 -6.16 -7.17 15.36
C ALA A 77 -7.63 -7.44 15.00
N GLU A 78 -8.31 -8.30 15.75
CA GLU A 78 -9.73 -8.60 15.50
C GLU A 78 -10.63 -7.36 15.71
N GLU A 79 -10.32 -6.51 16.69
CA GLU A 79 -11.06 -5.27 16.93
C GLU A 79 -10.96 -4.31 15.75
N ILE A 80 -9.79 -4.22 15.11
CA ILE A 80 -9.58 -3.41 13.91
C ILE A 80 -10.42 -3.96 12.75
N PHE A 81 -10.40 -5.29 12.49
CA PHE A 81 -11.23 -5.91 11.44
C PHE A 81 -12.71 -5.64 11.66
N ARG A 82 -13.20 -5.90 12.89
CA ARG A 82 -14.59 -5.66 13.26
C ARG A 82 -15.00 -4.18 13.11
N THR A 83 -14.11 -3.26 13.48
CA THR A 83 -14.40 -1.82 13.41
C THR A 83 -14.33 -1.32 11.98
N ALA A 84 -13.39 -1.80 11.18
CA ALA A 84 -13.29 -1.52 9.75
C ALA A 84 -14.60 -1.94 9.04
N SER A 85 -15.08 -3.15 9.29
CA SER A 85 -16.37 -3.63 8.78
C SER A 85 -17.54 -2.70 9.13
N LYS A 86 -17.64 -2.29 10.39
CA LYS A 86 -18.69 -1.35 10.85
C LYS A 86 -18.61 0.04 10.22
N CYS A 87 -17.45 0.39 9.72
CA CYS A 87 -17.20 1.65 9.03
C CYS A 87 -17.27 1.52 7.50
N ASP A 88 -17.75 0.40 6.94
CA ASP A 88 -17.77 0.09 5.52
C ASP A 88 -16.38 0.29 4.86
N VAL A 89 -15.32 -0.12 5.56
CA VAL A 89 -13.97 -0.21 5.01
C VAL A 89 -13.80 -1.59 4.40
N GLU A 90 -13.51 -1.64 3.12
CA GLU A 90 -13.47 -2.89 2.35
C GLU A 90 -12.12 -3.61 2.50
N TYR A 91 -11.01 -2.85 2.64
CA TYR A 91 -9.67 -3.42 2.57
C TYR A 91 -8.82 -3.04 3.78
N ILE A 92 -8.04 -4.01 4.27
CA ILE A 92 -7.00 -3.82 5.28
C ILE A 92 -5.65 -4.20 4.68
N LYS A 93 -4.75 -3.20 4.49
CA LYS A 93 -3.35 -3.46 4.17
C LYS A 93 -2.65 -3.97 5.43
N LEU A 94 -2.08 -5.17 5.35
CA LEU A 94 -1.35 -5.84 6.41
C LEU A 94 0.05 -5.24 6.68
N GLY A 95 0.67 -5.62 7.79
CA GLY A 95 2.07 -5.34 8.10
C GLY A 95 3.04 -6.04 7.14
N TYR A 96 4.32 -6.04 7.51
CA TYR A 96 5.39 -6.65 6.73
C TYR A 96 6.09 -7.74 7.52
N TRP A 97 6.21 -8.93 6.95
CA TRP A 97 7.06 -10.02 7.46
C TRP A 97 8.51 -9.73 7.06
N ILE A 98 9.34 -9.38 8.05
CA ILE A 98 10.75 -9.04 7.83
C ILE A 98 11.54 -10.30 7.54
N TYR A 99 12.38 -10.29 6.50
CA TYR A 99 13.31 -11.37 6.23
C TYR A 99 14.43 -11.42 7.27
N GLU A 100 14.57 -12.54 7.96
CA GLU A 100 15.49 -12.70 9.11
C GLU A 100 16.90 -13.16 8.71
N GLY A 101 17.16 -13.34 7.42
CA GLY A 101 18.49 -13.68 6.91
C GLY A 101 18.60 -15.06 6.28
N PHE A 102 19.79 -15.31 5.73
CA PHE A 102 20.07 -16.53 4.97
C PHE A 102 19.84 -17.80 5.79
N GLY A 103 19.13 -18.78 5.18
CA GLY A 103 18.78 -20.05 5.80
C GLY A 103 17.45 -20.07 6.55
N LYS A 104 16.78 -18.90 6.72
CA LYS A 104 15.51 -18.78 7.48
C LYS A 104 14.26 -18.75 6.62
N LEU A 105 14.41 -18.50 5.32
CA LEU A 105 13.27 -18.16 4.44
C LEU A 105 12.15 -19.20 4.42
N LYS A 106 12.49 -20.51 4.39
CA LYS A 106 11.46 -21.57 4.34
C LYS A 106 10.61 -21.60 5.61
N GLU A 107 11.26 -21.57 6.78
CA GLU A 107 10.59 -21.50 8.07
C GLU A 107 9.71 -20.27 8.21
N GLN A 108 10.22 -19.12 7.75
CA GLN A 108 9.46 -17.87 7.78
C GLN A 108 8.23 -17.88 6.85
N ILE A 109 8.32 -18.50 5.67
CA ILE A 109 7.18 -18.66 4.77
C ILE A 109 6.10 -19.51 5.43
N GLU A 110 6.46 -20.64 6.06
CA GLU A 110 5.52 -21.52 6.76
C GLU A 110 4.82 -20.77 7.89
N LYS A 111 5.57 -20.07 8.74
CA LYS A 111 5.03 -19.25 9.83
C LYS A 111 4.10 -18.15 9.31
N ALA A 112 4.52 -17.40 8.27
CA ALA A 112 3.69 -16.36 7.68
C ALA A 112 2.38 -16.93 7.10
N ARG A 113 2.43 -18.13 6.51
CA ARG A 113 1.22 -18.81 5.99
C ARG A 113 0.25 -19.21 7.10
N GLU A 114 0.73 -19.68 8.26
CA GLU A 114 -0.11 -19.98 9.43
C GLU A 114 -0.80 -18.70 9.94
N GLN A 115 -0.05 -17.62 10.10
CA GLN A 115 -0.58 -16.31 10.49
C GLN A 115 -1.61 -15.78 9.48
N LEU A 116 -1.31 -15.89 8.18
CA LEU A 116 -2.23 -15.50 7.11
C LEU A 116 -3.50 -16.34 7.07
N GLY A 117 -3.43 -17.63 7.42
CA GLY A 117 -4.62 -18.48 7.55
C GLY A 117 -5.59 -17.98 8.61
N ALA A 118 -5.08 -17.53 9.74
CA ALA A 118 -5.91 -16.94 10.78
C ALA A 118 -6.40 -15.52 10.44
N ILE A 119 -5.56 -14.70 9.77
CA ILE A 119 -5.98 -13.38 9.22
C ILE A 119 -7.07 -13.56 8.16
N TYR A 120 -6.94 -14.54 7.26
CA TYR A 120 -7.98 -14.89 6.28
C TYR A 120 -9.32 -15.22 6.97
N ALA A 121 -9.28 -15.98 8.07
CA ALA A 121 -10.48 -16.30 8.84
C ALA A 121 -11.11 -15.04 9.47
N LEU A 122 -10.31 -14.08 9.96
CA LEU A 122 -10.80 -12.77 10.42
C LEU A 122 -11.43 -11.97 9.27
N GLY A 123 -10.78 -11.91 8.11
CA GLY A 123 -11.31 -11.25 6.92
C GLY A 123 -12.68 -11.79 6.54
N LYS A 124 -12.80 -13.11 6.41
CA LYS A 124 -14.06 -13.80 6.11
C LYS A 124 -15.13 -13.60 7.19
N LYS A 125 -14.74 -13.63 8.48
CA LYS A 125 -15.66 -13.42 9.61
C LYS A 125 -16.29 -12.03 9.61
N HIS A 126 -15.52 -11.02 9.26
CA HIS A 126 -15.93 -9.62 9.34
C HIS A 126 -16.31 -9.00 8.00
N GLY A 127 -16.16 -9.73 6.89
CA GLY A 127 -16.47 -9.22 5.54
C GLY A 127 -15.49 -8.14 5.08
N VAL A 128 -14.19 -8.28 5.40
CA VAL A 128 -13.14 -7.31 5.05
C VAL A 128 -11.97 -8.04 4.41
N THR A 129 -11.51 -7.59 3.26
CA THR A 129 -10.39 -8.21 2.54
C THR A 129 -9.05 -7.74 3.12
N ALA A 130 -8.27 -8.67 3.66
CA ALA A 130 -6.87 -8.41 4.02
C ALA A 130 -5.98 -8.41 2.78
N THR A 131 -4.95 -7.56 2.72
CA THR A 131 -4.07 -7.48 1.54
C THR A 131 -2.60 -7.44 1.92
N ILE A 132 -1.77 -8.20 1.18
CA ILE A 132 -0.31 -8.16 1.27
C ILE A 132 0.22 -7.14 0.27
N HIS A 133 0.96 -6.15 0.77
CA HIS A 133 1.56 -5.11 -0.06
C HIS A 133 2.93 -5.57 -0.57
N THR A 134 3.14 -5.62 -1.89
CA THR A 134 4.46 -5.84 -2.48
C THR A 134 5.37 -4.64 -2.14
N HIS A 135 6.51 -4.89 -1.49
CA HIS A 135 7.33 -3.79 -0.97
C HIS A 135 8.82 -4.11 -1.02
N ALA A 136 9.59 -3.23 -1.65
CA ALA A 136 11.05 -3.30 -1.74
C ALA A 136 11.72 -3.35 -0.36
N GLY A 137 12.82 -4.10 -0.26
CA GLY A 137 13.61 -4.25 0.96
C GLY A 137 13.58 -5.68 1.52
N ALA A 138 14.10 -5.85 2.72
CA ALA A 138 14.20 -7.16 3.37
C ALA A 138 12.83 -7.62 3.93
N PHE A 139 11.87 -7.85 3.05
CA PHE A 139 10.53 -8.34 3.38
C PHE A 139 10.17 -9.57 2.55
N LEU A 140 9.32 -10.46 3.10
CA LEU A 140 8.81 -11.59 2.32
C LEU A 140 7.94 -11.13 1.13
N SER A 141 7.44 -9.91 1.17
CA SER A 141 6.65 -9.31 0.10
C SER A 141 7.46 -8.56 -0.95
N ALA A 142 8.80 -8.62 -0.92
CA ALA A 142 9.65 -7.95 -1.90
C ALA A 142 9.57 -8.62 -3.29
N ASP A 143 9.39 -9.93 -3.32
CA ASP A 143 9.26 -10.72 -4.55
C ASP A 143 7.79 -11.13 -4.76
N PRO A 144 7.15 -10.79 -5.91
CA PRO A 144 5.78 -11.21 -6.22
C PRO A 144 5.57 -12.72 -6.22
N ALA A 145 6.59 -13.52 -6.54
CA ALA A 145 6.49 -14.97 -6.48
C ALA A 145 6.37 -15.47 -5.03
N LEU A 146 7.07 -14.83 -4.09
CA LEU A 146 6.86 -15.11 -2.66
C LEU A 146 5.46 -14.70 -2.22
N VAL A 147 4.97 -13.54 -2.65
CA VAL A 147 3.58 -13.12 -2.35
C VAL A 147 2.57 -14.14 -2.90
N PHE A 148 2.78 -14.63 -4.11
CA PHE A 148 1.94 -15.69 -4.68
C PHE A 148 1.99 -16.97 -3.83
N LEU A 149 3.16 -17.40 -3.36
CA LEU A 149 3.29 -18.57 -2.47
C LEU A 149 2.53 -18.37 -1.15
N LEU A 150 2.44 -17.15 -0.66
CA LEU A 150 1.67 -16.81 0.54
C LEU A 150 0.16 -16.82 0.29
N LEU A 151 -0.30 -16.47 -0.92
CA LEU A 151 -1.71 -16.26 -1.26
C LEU A 151 -2.38 -17.45 -1.94
N LYS A 152 -1.65 -18.30 -2.66
CA LYS A 152 -2.16 -19.26 -3.65
C LYS A 152 -3.25 -20.25 -3.16
N ASP A 153 -3.36 -20.47 -1.86
CA ASP A 153 -4.30 -21.43 -1.27
C ASP A 153 -5.52 -20.74 -0.62
N TYR A 154 -5.64 -19.41 -0.76
CA TYR A 154 -6.71 -18.61 -0.19
C TYR A 154 -7.60 -18.02 -1.27
N ASP A 155 -8.88 -17.81 -0.91
CA ASP A 155 -9.83 -17.08 -1.75
C ASP A 155 -9.45 -15.59 -1.75
N PRO A 156 -9.19 -15.00 -2.93
CA PRO A 156 -8.84 -13.59 -3.05
C PRO A 156 -9.94 -12.62 -2.60
N GLU A 157 -11.16 -13.08 -2.37
CA GLU A 157 -12.21 -12.27 -1.76
C GLU A 157 -11.83 -11.84 -0.33
N TRP A 158 -11.09 -12.68 0.42
CA TRP A 158 -10.76 -12.39 1.81
C TRP A 158 -9.27 -12.16 2.09
N LEU A 159 -8.40 -12.61 1.18
CA LEU A 159 -6.96 -12.38 1.28
C LEU A 159 -6.36 -12.15 -0.12
N GLY A 160 -5.97 -10.93 -0.42
CA GLY A 160 -5.51 -10.51 -1.73
C GLY A 160 -4.15 -9.82 -1.75
N ALA A 161 -3.78 -9.35 -2.92
CA ALA A 161 -2.57 -8.59 -3.16
C ALA A 161 -2.86 -7.09 -3.27
N TYR A 162 -2.05 -6.30 -2.62
CA TYR A 162 -1.89 -4.88 -2.82
C TYR A 162 -0.59 -4.68 -3.59
N ILE A 163 -0.67 -4.61 -4.91
CA ILE A 163 0.53 -4.48 -5.74
C ILE A 163 1.09 -3.06 -5.71
N ASP A 164 2.40 -2.97 -5.80
CA ASP A 164 3.13 -1.72 -5.95
C ASP A 164 4.16 -1.86 -7.09
N PRO A 165 3.80 -1.48 -8.31
CA PRO A 165 4.70 -1.58 -9.45
C PRO A 165 6.01 -0.82 -9.27
N GLY A 166 6.01 0.29 -8.49
CA GLY A 166 7.23 1.02 -8.16
C GLY A 166 8.22 0.18 -7.36
N HIS A 167 7.73 -0.51 -6.32
CA HIS A 167 8.56 -1.43 -5.55
C HIS A 167 8.96 -2.67 -6.35
N MET A 168 8.03 -3.25 -7.10
CA MET A 168 8.33 -4.39 -7.96
C MET A 168 9.43 -4.04 -8.98
N PHE A 169 9.32 -2.89 -9.64
CA PHE A 169 10.35 -2.43 -10.58
C PHE A 169 11.70 -2.22 -9.89
N ALA A 170 11.71 -1.67 -8.67
CA ALA A 170 12.92 -1.42 -7.91
C ALA A 170 13.65 -2.72 -7.47
N GLU A 171 12.92 -3.77 -7.11
CA GLU A 171 13.50 -5.04 -6.62
C GLU A 171 13.81 -6.03 -7.75
N ILE A 172 12.87 -6.24 -8.67
CA ILE A 172 12.98 -7.29 -9.70
C ILE A 172 13.28 -6.74 -11.09
N GLY A 173 13.42 -5.42 -11.20
CA GLY A 173 13.86 -4.73 -12.40
C GLY A 173 12.81 -4.63 -13.51
N PRO A 174 13.24 -4.10 -14.67
CA PRO A 174 12.33 -3.73 -15.76
C PRO A 174 11.61 -4.90 -16.45
N SER A 175 12.06 -6.13 -16.27
CA SER A 175 11.45 -7.31 -16.89
C SER A 175 10.61 -8.14 -15.91
N GLY A 176 10.74 -7.94 -14.61
CA GLY A 176 10.11 -8.78 -13.61
C GLY A 176 8.73 -8.30 -13.17
N TRP A 177 8.47 -7.00 -13.21
CA TRP A 177 7.23 -6.43 -12.70
C TRP A 177 5.97 -6.95 -13.43
N GLU A 178 6.05 -7.10 -14.78
CA GLU A 178 4.93 -7.59 -15.58
C GLU A 178 4.62 -9.07 -15.28
N MET A 179 5.66 -9.92 -15.18
CA MET A 179 5.50 -11.32 -14.75
C MET A 179 4.89 -11.41 -13.34
N GLY A 180 5.31 -10.51 -12.44
CA GLY A 180 4.75 -10.43 -11.09
C GLY A 180 3.27 -10.03 -11.09
N MET A 181 2.87 -9.07 -11.92
CA MET A 181 1.46 -8.70 -12.08
C MET A 181 0.63 -9.83 -12.69
N ASP A 182 1.15 -10.52 -13.71
CA ASP A 182 0.49 -11.66 -14.35
C ASP A 182 0.26 -12.79 -13.33
N LEU A 183 1.29 -13.15 -12.58
CA LEU A 183 1.21 -14.17 -11.53
C LEU A 183 0.19 -13.83 -10.43
N LEU A 184 0.15 -12.56 -10.01
CA LEU A 184 -0.74 -12.07 -8.97
C LEU A 184 -2.13 -11.65 -9.47
N ALA A 185 -2.38 -11.66 -10.79
CA ALA A 185 -3.60 -11.15 -11.40
C ALA A 185 -4.91 -11.58 -10.70
N PRO A 186 -5.12 -12.87 -10.34
CA PRO A 186 -6.34 -13.29 -9.64
C PRO A 186 -6.51 -12.68 -8.24
N TYR A 187 -5.40 -12.26 -7.63
CA TYR A 187 -5.34 -11.78 -6.24
C TYR A 187 -5.32 -10.26 -6.11
N ILE A 188 -5.09 -9.50 -7.20
CA ILE A 188 -4.96 -8.05 -7.15
C ILE A 188 -6.28 -7.41 -6.71
N ARG A 189 -6.25 -6.72 -5.56
CA ARG A 189 -7.37 -5.97 -4.98
C ARG A 189 -7.11 -4.49 -4.87
N LEU A 190 -5.85 -4.13 -4.67
CA LEU A 190 -5.39 -2.75 -4.50
C LEU A 190 -4.12 -2.52 -5.33
N MET A 191 -3.89 -1.28 -5.72
CA MET A 191 -2.62 -0.85 -6.33
C MET A 191 -2.10 0.42 -5.67
N ALA A 192 -0.80 0.45 -5.35
CA ALA A 192 -0.08 1.67 -5.01
C ALA A 192 0.56 2.29 -6.24
N VAL A 193 0.62 3.60 -6.28
CA VAL A 193 1.29 4.37 -7.33
C VAL A 193 2.39 5.20 -6.71
N LYS A 194 3.63 4.88 -7.06
CA LYS A 194 4.84 5.65 -6.75
C LYS A 194 5.95 5.29 -7.72
N ASN A 195 6.97 6.13 -7.79
CA ASN A 195 8.10 5.93 -8.67
C ASN A 195 9.42 6.09 -7.92
N TYR A 196 10.46 5.41 -8.37
CA TYR A 196 11.78 5.44 -7.76
C TYR A 196 12.85 5.71 -8.80
N ARG A 197 13.98 6.22 -8.33
CA ARG A 197 15.26 6.20 -9.05
C ARG A 197 16.32 5.49 -8.23
N TRP A 198 17.29 4.88 -8.90
CA TRP A 198 18.45 4.32 -8.27
C TRP A 198 19.54 5.39 -8.16
N LEU A 199 20.05 5.57 -6.94
CA LEU A 199 21.16 6.48 -6.67
C LEU A 199 22.35 5.70 -6.11
N ARG A 200 23.56 6.02 -6.63
CA ARG A 200 24.77 5.51 -6.03
C ARG A 200 25.19 6.45 -4.92
N VAL A 201 25.10 5.98 -3.69
CA VAL A 201 25.46 6.74 -2.50
C VAL A 201 26.74 6.19 -1.87
N VAL A 202 27.47 7.05 -1.18
CA VAL A 202 28.62 6.66 -0.36
C VAL A 202 28.16 6.68 1.08
N ASP A 203 28.36 5.58 1.79
CA ASP A 203 28.12 5.53 3.23
C ASP A 203 29.17 6.41 3.93
N GLU A 204 28.72 7.45 4.62
CA GLU A 204 29.62 8.44 5.24
C GLU A 204 30.50 7.84 6.36
N LYS A 205 30.08 6.73 6.97
CA LYS A 205 30.81 6.09 8.06
C LYS A 205 31.83 5.07 7.57
N THR A 206 31.47 4.32 6.53
CA THR A 206 32.32 3.20 6.04
C THR A 206 33.07 3.55 4.76
N GLY A 207 32.67 4.59 4.03
CA GLY A 207 33.19 4.93 2.71
C GLY A 207 32.71 3.97 1.60
N GLU A 208 31.88 2.99 1.92
CA GLU A 208 31.38 2.03 0.96
C GLU A 208 30.37 2.64 -0.01
N LYS A 209 30.50 2.25 -1.27
CA LYS A 209 29.55 2.66 -2.31
C LYS A 209 28.43 1.65 -2.38
N ARG A 210 27.18 2.11 -2.20
CA ARG A 210 25.98 1.27 -2.31
C ARG A 210 24.93 1.93 -3.17
N TRP A 211 24.03 1.12 -3.71
CA TRP A 211 22.83 1.60 -4.38
C TRP A 211 21.72 1.83 -3.37
N LYS A 212 21.00 2.93 -3.52
CA LYS A 212 19.81 3.28 -2.74
C LYS A 212 18.70 3.68 -3.70
N ILE A 213 17.48 3.20 -3.45
CA ILE A 213 16.29 3.72 -4.13
C ILE A 213 15.85 5.01 -3.44
N ARG A 214 15.36 5.96 -4.22
CA ARG A 214 14.78 7.20 -3.75
C ARG A 214 13.53 7.51 -4.56
N MET A 215 12.51 8.06 -3.90
CA MET A 215 11.30 8.48 -4.56
C MET A 215 11.59 9.49 -5.68
N ALA A 216 10.92 9.32 -6.81
CA ALA A 216 11.02 10.19 -7.98
C ALA A 216 9.62 10.58 -8.48
N PRO A 217 9.45 11.73 -9.16
CA PRO A 217 8.20 12.11 -9.79
C PRO A 217 7.70 11.04 -10.76
N LEU A 218 6.39 10.80 -10.80
CA LEU A 218 5.80 9.78 -11.69
C LEU A 218 6.13 10.05 -13.16
N LYS A 219 6.20 11.31 -13.57
CA LYS A 219 6.54 11.73 -14.95
C LYS A 219 7.98 11.42 -15.38
N GLU A 220 8.86 11.01 -14.47
CA GLU A 220 10.23 10.60 -14.82
C GLU A 220 10.29 9.15 -15.37
N GLU A 221 9.19 8.44 -15.35
CA GLU A 221 8.88 7.23 -16.13
C GLU A 221 9.90 6.08 -16.00
N ILE A 222 10.41 5.82 -14.80
CA ILE A 222 11.15 4.57 -14.57
C ILE A 222 10.16 3.40 -14.60
N VAL A 223 9.00 3.58 -13.95
CA VAL A 223 7.89 2.62 -14.04
C VAL A 223 7.06 2.93 -15.28
N PRO A 224 6.84 1.98 -16.20
CA PRO A 224 6.07 2.21 -17.43
C PRO A 224 4.57 2.25 -17.13
N TRP A 225 4.09 3.34 -16.54
CA TRP A 225 2.71 3.48 -16.06
C TRP A 225 1.64 3.18 -17.12
N PRO A 226 1.80 3.58 -18.41
CA PRO A 226 0.83 3.17 -19.45
C PRO A 226 0.68 1.65 -19.52
N ASN A 227 1.79 0.90 -19.53
CA ASN A 227 1.77 -0.57 -19.59
C ASN A 227 1.16 -1.19 -18.32
N VAL A 228 1.49 -0.64 -17.13
CA VAL A 228 0.91 -1.09 -15.85
C VAL A 228 -0.61 -0.97 -15.87
N PHE A 229 -1.15 0.18 -16.26
CA PHE A 229 -2.60 0.39 -16.33
C PHE A 229 -3.25 -0.45 -17.43
N GLU A 230 -2.56 -0.70 -18.55
CA GLU A 230 -3.03 -1.62 -19.57
C GLU A 230 -3.15 -3.06 -19.03
N CYS A 231 -2.17 -3.53 -18.25
CA CYS A 231 -2.27 -4.84 -17.58
C CYS A 231 -3.47 -4.90 -16.64
N LEU A 232 -3.69 -3.85 -15.82
CA LEU A 232 -4.87 -3.78 -14.95
C LEU A 232 -6.19 -3.81 -15.72
N ARG A 233 -6.26 -3.09 -16.85
CA ARG A 233 -7.43 -3.13 -17.72
C ARG A 233 -7.70 -4.53 -18.29
N LYS A 234 -6.65 -5.25 -18.71
CA LYS A 234 -6.75 -6.63 -19.24
C LYS A 234 -7.34 -7.62 -18.21
N ILE A 235 -7.03 -7.44 -16.94
CA ILE A 235 -7.57 -8.31 -15.87
C ILE A 235 -8.90 -7.81 -15.28
N GLY A 236 -9.46 -6.71 -15.81
CA GLY A 236 -10.71 -6.14 -15.32
C GLY A 236 -10.62 -5.52 -13.92
N PHE A 237 -9.45 -4.99 -13.53
CA PHE A 237 -9.27 -4.38 -12.21
C PHE A 237 -10.14 -3.12 -12.03
N ASP A 238 -10.99 -3.13 -11.03
CA ASP A 238 -11.88 -2.03 -10.63
C ASP A 238 -11.62 -1.50 -9.21
N GLY A 239 -10.57 -2.03 -8.55
CA GLY A 239 -10.21 -1.73 -7.17
C GLY A 239 -9.69 -0.31 -6.94
N CYS A 240 -9.18 -0.10 -5.73
CA CYS A 240 -8.66 1.18 -5.29
C CYS A 240 -7.19 1.37 -5.71
N VAL A 241 -6.87 2.57 -6.16
CA VAL A 241 -5.50 3.01 -6.49
C VAL A 241 -5.05 4.06 -5.49
N SER A 242 -4.06 3.73 -4.64
CA SER A 242 -3.53 4.63 -3.62
C SER A 242 -2.25 5.33 -4.09
N LEU A 243 -2.26 6.66 -4.11
CA LEU A 243 -1.09 7.46 -4.46
C LEU A 243 -0.20 7.69 -3.24
N HIS A 244 1.06 7.26 -3.34
CA HIS A 244 2.06 7.35 -2.30
C HIS A 244 3.08 8.44 -2.64
N SER A 245 3.01 9.60 -2.00
CA SER A 245 3.94 10.72 -2.20
C SER A 245 4.97 10.75 -1.08
N GLU A 246 5.86 9.76 -1.06
CA GLU A 246 6.87 9.56 0.01
C GLU A 246 8.16 10.35 -0.25
N TYR A 247 8.04 11.59 -0.74
CA TYR A 247 9.17 12.48 -1.02
C TYR A 247 9.83 12.96 0.27
N GLU A 248 11.12 12.63 0.46
CA GLU A 248 11.86 12.89 1.70
C GLU A 248 12.31 14.36 1.85
N ASP A 249 12.52 15.08 0.73
CA ASP A 249 13.18 16.39 0.74
C ASP A 249 12.23 17.56 0.47
N LEU A 250 10.92 17.32 0.43
CA LEU A 250 9.93 18.36 0.16
C LEU A 250 9.31 18.87 1.46
N ASN A 251 9.15 20.18 1.56
CA ASN A 251 8.29 20.75 2.59
C ASN A 251 6.81 20.47 2.27
N THR A 252 5.90 20.76 3.20
CA THR A 252 4.48 20.46 3.06
C THR A 252 3.84 21.05 1.80
N ALA A 253 4.16 22.30 1.47
CA ALA A 253 3.60 22.97 0.28
C ALA A 253 4.12 22.34 -1.03
N GLU A 254 5.40 22.06 -1.09
CA GLU A 254 6.03 21.37 -2.22
C GLU A 254 5.49 19.94 -2.38
N LEU A 255 5.27 19.24 -1.26
CA LEU A 255 4.71 17.88 -1.24
C LEU A 255 3.27 17.87 -1.80
N ILE A 256 2.42 18.83 -1.39
CA ILE A 256 1.06 18.99 -1.89
C ILE A 256 1.09 19.26 -3.39
N GLN A 257 1.93 20.20 -3.84
CA GLN A 257 2.06 20.52 -5.26
C GLN A 257 2.52 19.31 -6.07
N ARG A 258 3.54 18.58 -5.61
CA ARG A 258 4.04 17.37 -6.27
C ARG A 258 2.99 16.26 -6.31
N THR A 259 2.26 16.07 -5.22
CA THR A 259 1.15 15.09 -5.17
C THR A 259 0.08 15.39 -6.20
N ARG A 260 -0.26 16.68 -6.40
CA ARG A 260 -1.22 17.11 -7.43
C ARG A 260 -0.69 16.81 -8.83
N GLU A 261 0.57 17.16 -9.12
CA GLU A 261 1.21 16.87 -10.41
C GLU A 261 1.23 15.36 -10.71
N ASP A 262 1.53 14.53 -9.72
CA ASP A 262 1.53 13.07 -9.86
C ASP A 262 0.11 12.53 -10.13
N LEU A 263 -0.90 13.05 -9.44
CA LEU A 263 -2.30 12.66 -9.69
C LEU A 263 -2.74 13.06 -11.10
N ASP A 264 -2.39 14.26 -11.55
CA ASP A 264 -2.73 14.75 -12.90
C ASP A 264 -2.01 13.91 -13.97
N TYR A 265 -0.75 13.54 -13.74
CA TYR A 265 -0.02 12.63 -14.62
C TYR A 265 -0.76 11.29 -14.77
N VAL A 266 -1.12 10.63 -13.66
CA VAL A 266 -1.84 9.34 -13.70
C VAL A 266 -3.20 9.46 -14.39
N LYS A 267 -3.97 10.52 -14.09
CA LYS A 267 -5.24 10.78 -14.77
C LYS A 267 -5.06 10.97 -16.29
N ASN A 268 -3.96 11.62 -16.70
CA ASN A 268 -3.65 11.79 -18.12
C ASN A 268 -3.25 10.44 -18.78
N VAL A 269 -2.45 9.62 -18.12
CA VAL A 269 -2.13 8.27 -18.61
C VAL A 269 -3.41 7.48 -18.86
N LEU A 270 -4.33 7.44 -17.90
CA LEU A 270 -5.59 6.69 -18.01
C LEU A 270 -6.54 7.20 -19.12
N ARG A 271 -6.46 8.48 -19.49
CA ARG A 271 -7.27 9.01 -20.61
C ARG A 271 -6.76 8.57 -21.98
N ASN A 272 -5.50 8.13 -22.06
CA ASN A 272 -4.80 7.84 -23.31
C ASN A 272 -4.61 6.32 -23.57
N ILE A 273 -5.11 5.47 -22.68
CA ILE A 273 -5.14 3.99 -22.82
C ILE A 273 -6.61 3.51 -22.87
#